data_18193838f293c4f6d73dc9819759e474
#
_entry.id   18193838f293c4f6d73dc9819759e474
#
_cell.length_a   1.000
_cell.length_b   1.000
_cell.length_c   1.000
_cell.angle_alpha   90.00
_cell.angle_beta   90.00
_cell.angle_gamma   90.00
#
_symmetry.space_group_name_H-M   'P 1'
#
loop_
_entity.id
_entity.type
_entity.pdbx_description
1 polymer ?
#
loop_
_entity_poly.entity_id
_entity_poly.type
_entity_poly.pdbx_seq_one_letter_code
_entity_poly.pdbx_strand_id
1 'polypeptide(L)'
;MLASVAQAQTLEECQQAAEKNYPIIKQYGLIAQTTELTVKNIQKGWLPQITASAQATYQSDVVSWPENMQRMYQQMGLNMKGLTKDQYKIGVDLQQIIYDGGAIGSQRSIARQEGKVQEAQTEANLYQVRKRVNEMYFSLLLLDEQIRLNDDVKALLLSSEKKLAAMVKGGTAATSDFDNVKAERLSVAQQNESLKSQRQMLQRMLSVFCGIEVSNPEKPAVVEASASASNRPEIRLFDNQLKLAEVQEKALDTKLRPTLGLYAQGYYG
;
A
#
# COMPACT_ATOMS: atom_id res chain seq x y z
N MET A 1 -19.15 25.31 -24.06
CA MET A 1 -17.91 25.91 -23.54
C MET A 1 -18.22 26.52 -22.20
N LEU A 2 -17.99 25.77 -21.13
CA LEU A 2 -18.04 26.29 -19.77
C LEU A 2 -16.66 26.90 -19.51
N ALA A 3 -16.62 28.22 -19.36
CA ALA A 3 -15.42 28.91 -18.89
C ALA A 3 -15.13 28.39 -17.47
N SER A 4 -14.13 27.54 -17.33
CA SER A 4 -13.56 27.18 -16.06
C SER A 4 -12.97 28.46 -15.48
N VAL A 5 -13.67 29.05 -14.51
CA VAL A 5 -13.10 30.10 -13.66
C VAL A 5 -11.87 29.44 -13.03
N ALA A 6 -10.68 29.99 -13.31
CA ALA A 6 -9.44 29.56 -12.68
C ALA A 6 -9.55 29.90 -11.19
N GLN A 7 -10.13 28.98 -10.42
CA GLN A 7 -10.19 29.08 -8.97
C GLN A 7 -8.78 28.86 -8.43
N ALA A 8 -8.36 29.76 -7.53
CA ALA A 8 -7.11 29.57 -6.79
C ALA A 8 -7.22 28.25 -6.01
N GLN A 9 -6.29 27.31 -6.24
CA GLN A 9 -6.30 26.04 -5.56
C GLN A 9 -5.54 26.14 -4.25
N THR A 10 -6.21 25.76 -3.16
CA THR A 10 -5.60 25.71 -1.84
C THR A 10 -4.76 24.44 -1.67
N LEU A 11 -3.81 24.50 -0.75
CA LEU A 11 -2.99 23.32 -0.40
C LEU A 11 -3.87 22.15 0.04
N GLU A 12 -4.92 22.41 0.82
CA GLU A 12 -5.83 21.39 1.33
C GLU A 12 -6.62 20.72 0.21
N GLU A 13 -7.09 21.48 -0.77
CA GLU A 13 -7.76 20.93 -1.95
C GLU A 13 -6.85 20.01 -2.76
N CYS A 14 -5.59 20.42 -2.95
CA CYS A 14 -4.58 19.59 -3.62
C CYS A 14 -4.30 18.29 -2.85
N GLN A 15 -4.19 18.36 -1.52
CA GLN A 15 -3.99 17.18 -0.68
C GLN A 15 -5.18 16.22 -0.78
N GLN A 16 -6.41 16.71 -0.64
CA GLN A 16 -7.62 15.91 -0.72
C GLN A 16 -7.82 15.29 -2.12
N ALA A 17 -7.52 16.05 -3.16
CA ALA A 17 -7.59 15.56 -4.53
C ALA A 17 -6.55 14.46 -4.78
N ALA A 18 -5.31 14.65 -4.34
CA ALA A 18 -4.25 13.66 -4.45
C ALA A 18 -4.60 12.36 -3.71
N GLU A 19 -5.13 12.45 -2.49
CA GLU A 19 -5.57 11.27 -1.74
C GLU A 19 -6.67 10.50 -2.45
N LYS A 20 -7.67 11.18 -3.00
CA LYS A 20 -8.75 10.55 -3.75
C LYS A 20 -8.28 9.90 -5.05
N ASN A 21 -7.32 10.54 -5.72
CA ASN A 21 -6.76 10.05 -6.98
C ASN A 21 -5.76 8.90 -6.78
N TYR A 22 -5.15 8.79 -5.60
CA TYR A 22 -4.11 7.81 -5.35
C TYR A 22 -4.68 6.40 -5.24
N PRO A 23 -4.16 5.42 -6.00
CA PRO A 23 -4.75 4.08 -6.07
C PRO A 23 -4.88 3.36 -4.71
N ILE A 24 -4.02 3.69 -3.73
CA ILE A 24 -4.01 3.05 -2.41
C ILE A 24 -5.30 3.31 -1.61
N ILE A 25 -6.04 4.40 -1.92
CA ILE A 25 -7.31 4.68 -1.24
C ILE A 25 -8.34 3.57 -1.50
N LYS A 26 -8.28 2.93 -2.68
CA LYS A 26 -9.16 1.81 -3.02
C LYS A 26 -8.87 0.57 -2.16
N GLN A 27 -7.64 0.42 -1.70
CA GLN A 27 -7.24 -0.68 -0.83
C GLN A 27 -7.86 -0.57 0.56
N TYR A 28 -8.13 0.66 1.04
CA TYR A 28 -8.68 0.88 2.38
C TYR A 28 -10.01 0.16 2.58
N GLY A 29 -10.94 0.30 1.65
CA GLY A 29 -12.22 -0.41 1.70
C GLY A 29 -12.08 -1.92 1.52
N LEU A 30 -11.12 -2.38 0.71
CA LEU A 30 -10.84 -3.79 0.49
C LEU A 30 -10.20 -4.46 1.72
N ILE A 31 -9.35 -3.76 2.47
CA ILE A 31 -8.73 -4.28 3.70
C ILE A 31 -9.80 -4.64 4.72
N ALA A 32 -10.76 -3.73 4.98
CA ALA A 32 -11.85 -3.99 5.91
C ALA A 32 -12.69 -5.20 5.49
N GLN A 33 -13.07 -5.30 4.22
CA GLN A 33 -13.83 -6.43 3.69
C GLN A 33 -13.05 -7.74 3.77
N THR A 34 -11.77 -7.72 3.38
CA THR A 34 -10.90 -8.90 3.45
C THR A 34 -10.73 -9.38 4.88
N THR A 35 -10.51 -8.46 5.82
CA THR A 35 -10.41 -8.78 7.25
C THR A 35 -11.69 -9.44 7.77
N GLU A 36 -12.86 -8.88 7.42
CA GLU A 36 -14.14 -9.45 7.82
C GLU A 36 -14.36 -10.85 7.25
N LEU A 37 -14.07 -11.05 5.97
CA LEU A 37 -14.18 -12.35 5.31
C LEU A 37 -13.21 -13.37 5.89
N THR A 38 -11.98 -12.96 6.18
CA THR A 38 -10.97 -13.81 6.84
C THR A 38 -11.44 -14.25 8.22
N VAL A 39 -11.95 -13.32 9.02
CA VAL A 39 -12.50 -13.63 10.36
C VAL A 39 -13.70 -14.59 10.25
N LYS A 40 -14.60 -14.38 9.30
CA LYS A 40 -15.73 -15.29 9.04
C LYS A 40 -15.25 -16.67 8.58
N ASN A 41 -14.23 -16.71 7.74
CA ASN A 41 -13.67 -17.97 7.27
C ASN A 41 -13.00 -18.77 8.40
N ILE A 42 -12.21 -18.11 9.26
CA ILE A 42 -11.62 -18.74 10.45
C ILE A 42 -12.73 -19.30 11.36
N GLN A 43 -13.85 -18.57 11.52
CA GLN A 43 -14.98 -19.05 12.32
C GLN A 43 -15.61 -20.33 11.77
N LYS A 44 -15.56 -20.57 10.46
CA LYS A 44 -16.05 -21.80 9.85
C LYS A 44 -15.24 -23.05 10.25
N GLY A 45 -14.09 -22.88 10.88
CA GLY A 45 -13.32 -23.99 11.47
C GLY A 45 -14.11 -24.82 12.51
N TRP A 46 -15.21 -24.27 13.06
CA TRP A 46 -16.14 -25.01 13.91
C TRP A 46 -17.09 -25.94 13.14
N LEU A 47 -17.19 -25.77 11.81
CA LEU A 47 -18.09 -26.61 11.02
C LEU A 47 -17.47 -27.98 10.79
N PRO A 48 -18.30 -29.06 10.68
CA PRO A 48 -17.81 -30.37 10.31
C PRO A 48 -17.14 -30.32 8.93
N GLN A 49 -15.98 -30.94 8.84
CA GLN A 49 -15.26 -31.10 7.58
C GLN A 49 -15.52 -32.50 7.04
N ILE A 50 -16.04 -32.57 5.83
CA ILE A 50 -16.32 -33.79 5.12
C ILE A 50 -15.37 -33.86 3.95
N THR A 51 -14.56 -34.92 3.91
CA THR A 51 -13.63 -35.20 2.81
C THR A 51 -13.99 -36.52 2.15
N ALA A 52 -14.27 -36.50 0.86
CA ALA A 52 -14.43 -37.69 0.06
C ALA A 52 -13.12 -37.98 -0.66
N SER A 53 -12.67 -39.24 -0.59
CA SER A 53 -11.44 -39.68 -1.23
C SER A 53 -11.70 -40.92 -2.07
N ALA A 54 -11.05 -41.05 -3.22
CA ALA A 54 -11.02 -42.24 -4.04
C ALA A 54 -9.58 -42.53 -4.41
N GLN A 55 -9.15 -43.74 -4.18
CA GLN A 55 -7.78 -44.19 -4.47
C GLN A 55 -7.85 -45.50 -5.29
N ALA A 56 -7.07 -45.52 -6.36
CA ALA A 56 -6.81 -46.73 -7.12
C ALA A 56 -5.30 -47.02 -7.05
N THR A 57 -4.92 -48.20 -6.65
CA THR A 57 -3.52 -48.64 -6.56
C THR A 57 -3.31 -49.89 -7.36
N TYR A 58 -2.31 -49.91 -8.24
CA TYR A 58 -1.83 -51.07 -8.93
C TYR A 58 -0.45 -51.44 -8.39
N GLN A 59 -0.29 -52.72 -7.97
CA GLN A 59 0.98 -53.25 -7.49
C GLN A 59 1.48 -54.29 -8.45
N SER A 60 2.73 -54.21 -8.88
CA SER A 60 3.34 -55.19 -9.77
C SER A 60 3.43 -56.57 -9.13
N ASP A 61 3.58 -56.61 -7.80
CA ASP A 61 3.55 -57.84 -7.01
C ASP A 61 2.86 -57.62 -5.67
N VAL A 62 2.21 -58.66 -5.14
CA VAL A 62 1.48 -58.64 -3.87
C VAL A 62 1.95 -59.78 -2.98
N VAL A 63 1.91 -59.56 -1.67
CA VAL A 63 2.22 -60.59 -0.69
C VAL A 63 1.19 -61.72 -0.83
N SER A 64 1.65 -62.91 -1.25
CA SER A 64 0.86 -64.13 -1.29
C SER A 64 1.29 -65.04 -0.16
N TRP A 65 0.32 -65.75 0.41
CA TRP A 65 0.63 -66.75 1.41
C TRP A 65 1.31 -67.98 0.73
N PRO A 66 2.34 -68.61 1.39
CA PRO A 66 2.93 -69.83 0.90
C PRO A 66 1.87 -70.91 0.69
N GLU A 67 2.04 -71.69 -0.36
CA GLU A 67 1.04 -72.74 -0.75
C GLU A 67 0.70 -73.70 0.39
N ASN A 68 1.67 -74.03 1.22
CA ASN A 68 1.46 -74.94 2.36
C ASN A 68 0.49 -74.29 3.39
N MET A 69 0.58 -73.00 3.66
CA MET A 69 -0.35 -72.33 4.54
C MET A 69 -1.73 -72.16 3.91
N GLN A 70 -1.82 -71.88 2.63
CA GLN A 70 -3.12 -71.79 1.93
C GLN A 70 -3.90 -73.10 2.02
N ARG A 71 -3.24 -74.26 1.82
CA ARG A 71 -3.84 -75.55 1.95
C ARG A 71 -4.32 -75.90 3.37
N MET A 72 -3.52 -75.47 4.39
CA MET A 72 -3.88 -75.64 5.80
C MET A 72 -5.14 -74.87 6.17
N TYR A 73 -5.23 -73.60 5.74
CA TYR A 73 -6.40 -72.76 6.01
C TYR A 73 -7.64 -73.23 5.23
N GLN A 74 -7.49 -73.77 3.99
CA GLN A 74 -8.58 -74.35 3.27
C GLN A 74 -9.12 -75.63 3.94
N GLN A 75 -8.27 -76.48 4.54
CA GLN A 75 -8.70 -77.61 5.33
C GLN A 75 -9.45 -77.24 6.61
N MET A 76 -9.17 -76.04 7.16
CA MET A 76 -9.90 -75.51 8.29
C MET A 76 -11.19 -74.76 7.90
N GLY A 77 -11.58 -74.75 6.61
CA GLY A 77 -12.77 -74.07 6.11
C GLY A 77 -12.59 -72.52 5.98
N LEU A 78 -11.37 -72.04 6.12
CA LEU A 78 -11.04 -70.65 6.01
C LEU A 78 -10.48 -70.31 4.61
N ASN A 79 -11.20 -69.46 3.84
CA ASN A 79 -10.74 -69.06 2.51
C ASN A 79 -9.94 -67.73 2.62
N MET A 80 -8.63 -67.90 2.77
CA MET A 80 -7.70 -66.71 2.83
C MET A 80 -7.31 -66.35 1.42
N LYS A 81 -8.05 -65.42 0.81
CA LYS A 81 -7.67 -64.82 -0.48
C LYS A 81 -6.50 -63.87 -0.26
N GLY A 82 -5.44 -63.99 -1.07
CA GLY A 82 -4.35 -63.03 -1.12
C GLY A 82 -4.86 -61.65 -1.60
N LEU A 83 -4.05 -60.64 -1.37
CA LEU A 83 -4.36 -59.28 -1.88
C LEU A 83 -4.37 -59.28 -3.41
N THR A 84 -5.32 -58.59 -4.02
CA THR A 84 -5.37 -58.37 -5.46
C THR A 84 -4.34 -57.32 -5.88
N LYS A 85 -3.79 -57.44 -7.09
CA LYS A 85 -2.84 -56.45 -7.63
C LYS A 85 -3.51 -55.09 -7.86
N ASP A 86 -4.79 -55.11 -8.18
CA ASP A 86 -5.63 -53.94 -8.33
C ASP A 86 -6.42 -53.73 -7.03
N GLN A 87 -6.20 -52.57 -6.41
CA GLN A 87 -6.91 -52.20 -5.19
C GLN A 87 -7.62 -50.87 -5.41
N TYR A 88 -8.87 -50.81 -5.07
CA TYR A 88 -9.71 -49.62 -5.14
C TYR A 88 -10.22 -49.32 -3.73
N LYS A 89 -10.11 -48.05 -3.34
CA LYS A 89 -10.62 -47.60 -2.05
C LYS A 89 -11.39 -46.30 -2.27
N ILE A 90 -12.64 -46.27 -1.87
CA ILE A 90 -13.47 -45.09 -1.81
C ILE A 90 -13.81 -44.85 -0.35
N GLY A 91 -13.66 -43.62 0.11
CA GLY A 91 -13.89 -43.28 1.51
C GLY A 91 -14.48 -41.91 1.72
N VAL A 92 -15.15 -41.78 2.84
CA VAL A 92 -15.64 -40.51 3.34
C VAL A 92 -15.15 -40.37 4.78
N ASP A 93 -14.45 -39.25 5.04
CA ASP A 93 -13.95 -38.86 6.35
C ASP A 93 -14.77 -37.67 6.85
N LEU A 94 -15.25 -37.75 8.08
CA LEU A 94 -15.91 -36.69 8.79
C LEU A 94 -15.07 -36.31 10.00
N GLN A 95 -14.69 -35.03 10.08
CA GLN A 95 -13.97 -34.47 11.20
C GLN A 95 -14.71 -33.26 11.77
N GLN A 96 -14.94 -33.26 13.08
CA GLN A 96 -15.61 -32.16 13.78
C GLN A 96 -14.82 -31.78 15.01
N ILE A 97 -14.43 -30.49 15.09
CA ILE A 97 -13.82 -29.92 16.30
C ILE A 97 -14.95 -29.60 17.30
N ILE A 98 -14.86 -30.11 18.54
CA ILE A 98 -15.78 -29.78 19.62
C ILE A 98 -15.17 -28.74 20.54
N TYR A 99 -13.85 -28.85 20.80
CA TYR A 99 -13.10 -27.93 21.62
C TYR A 99 -11.67 -27.78 21.07
N ASP A 100 -11.29 -26.55 20.76
CA ASP A 100 -10.03 -26.21 20.09
C ASP A 100 -8.99 -25.55 21.01
N GLY A 101 -9.21 -25.55 22.34
CA GLY A 101 -8.34 -24.85 23.28
C GLY A 101 -8.35 -23.32 23.14
N GLY A 102 -9.26 -22.75 22.30
CA GLY A 102 -9.33 -21.33 22.02
C GLY A 102 -8.53 -20.89 20.79
N ALA A 103 -8.04 -21.83 19.98
CA ALA A 103 -7.21 -21.56 18.79
C ALA A 103 -7.96 -20.73 17.74
N ILE A 104 -9.21 -21.10 17.40
CA ILE A 104 -10.06 -20.36 16.46
C ILE A 104 -10.30 -18.93 16.94
N GLY A 105 -10.57 -18.77 18.26
CA GLY A 105 -10.75 -17.46 18.89
C GLY A 105 -9.52 -16.58 18.77
N SER A 106 -8.35 -17.15 19.05
CA SER A 106 -7.05 -16.47 18.95
C SER A 106 -6.71 -16.10 17.51
N GLN A 107 -6.90 -17.02 16.57
CA GLN A 107 -6.70 -16.73 15.13
C GLN A 107 -7.59 -15.61 14.62
N ARG A 108 -8.87 -15.56 15.06
CA ARG A 108 -9.78 -14.43 14.74
C ARG A 108 -9.27 -13.11 15.30
N SER A 109 -8.71 -13.13 16.52
CA SER A 109 -8.15 -11.93 17.14
C SER A 109 -6.90 -11.44 16.40
N ILE A 110 -6.03 -12.36 15.99
CA ILE A 110 -4.86 -12.07 15.15
C ILE A 110 -5.32 -11.45 13.83
N ALA A 111 -6.23 -12.09 13.10
CA ALA A 111 -6.71 -11.59 11.80
C ALA A 111 -7.33 -10.19 11.90
N ARG A 112 -8.08 -9.89 12.98
CA ARG A 112 -8.60 -8.55 13.22
C ARG A 112 -7.51 -7.52 13.48
N GLN A 113 -6.49 -7.90 14.25
CA GLN A 113 -5.40 -6.99 14.57
C GLN A 113 -4.46 -6.77 13.36
N GLU A 114 -4.25 -7.79 12.53
CA GLU A 114 -3.57 -7.66 11.24
C GLU A 114 -4.30 -6.69 10.30
N GLY A 115 -5.63 -6.76 10.24
CA GLY A 115 -6.45 -5.78 9.53
C GLY A 115 -6.18 -4.35 9.99
N LYS A 116 -6.15 -4.11 11.31
CA LYS A 116 -5.85 -2.78 11.89
C LYS A 116 -4.42 -2.31 11.57
N VAL A 117 -3.46 -3.22 11.52
CA VAL A 117 -2.08 -2.89 11.11
C VAL A 117 -2.07 -2.47 9.64
N GLN A 118 -2.78 -3.18 8.76
CA GLN A 118 -2.88 -2.84 7.33
C GLN A 118 -3.59 -1.50 7.11
N GLU A 119 -4.66 -1.21 7.86
CA GLU A 119 -5.34 0.08 7.84
C GLU A 119 -4.40 1.22 8.26
N ALA A 120 -3.69 1.05 9.39
CA ALA A 120 -2.73 2.03 9.88
C ALA A 120 -1.55 2.23 8.92
N GLN A 121 -1.08 1.16 8.27
CA GLN A 121 -0.05 1.25 7.21
C GLN A 121 -0.55 2.06 6.01
N THR A 122 -1.80 1.86 5.61
CA THR A 122 -2.41 2.62 4.51
C THR A 122 -2.54 4.09 4.88
N GLU A 123 -2.91 4.40 6.13
CA GLU A 123 -2.98 5.77 6.64
C GLU A 123 -1.60 6.44 6.66
N ALA A 124 -0.55 5.73 7.10
CA ALA A 124 0.82 6.21 7.05
C ALA A 124 1.29 6.48 5.60
N ASN A 125 0.91 5.62 4.65
CA ASN A 125 1.20 5.83 3.24
C ASN A 125 0.47 7.05 2.67
N LEU A 126 -0.79 7.29 3.04
CA LEU A 126 -1.53 8.50 2.64
C LEU A 126 -0.90 9.77 3.21
N TYR A 127 -0.35 9.70 4.43
CA TYR A 127 0.40 10.83 4.99
C TYR A 127 1.65 11.17 4.15
N GLN A 128 2.34 10.17 3.59
CA GLN A 128 3.46 10.41 2.66
C GLN A 128 2.97 11.06 1.34
N VAL A 129 1.76 10.73 0.88
CA VAL A 129 1.14 11.40 -0.28
C VAL A 129 0.94 12.90 0.02
N ARG A 130 0.37 13.25 1.17
CA ARG A 130 0.23 14.66 1.62
C ARG A 130 1.57 15.39 1.67
N LYS A 131 2.58 14.74 2.26
CA LYS A 131 3.93 15.30 2.33
C LYS A 131 4.48 15.60 0.94
N ARG A 132 4.29 14.71 -0.01
CA ARG A 132 4.72 14.89 -1.40
C ARG A 132 4.01 16.05 -2.09
N VAL A 133 2.69 16.20 -1.84
CA VAL A 133 1.92 17.35 -2.34
C VAL A 133 2.48 18.63 -1.75
N ASN A 134 2.74 18.68 -0.44
CA ASN A 134 3.30 19.87 0.22
C ASN A 134 4.64 20.29 -0.40
N GLU A 135 5.55 19.32 -0.60
CA GLU A 135 6.85 19.58 -1.21
C GLU A 135 6.71 20.20 -2.61
N MET A 136 5.87 19.62 -3.46
CA MET A 136 5.62 20.14 -4.80
C MET A 136 4.92 21.51 -4.78
N TYR A 137 3.93 21.67 -3.93
CA TYR A 137 3.16 22.91 -3.80
C TYR A 137 4.02 24.08 -3.33
N PHE A 138 4.79 23.90 -2.26
CA PHE A 138 5.69 24.94 -1.75
C PHE A 138 6.85 25.22 -2.71
N SER A 139 7.35 24.21 -3.42
CA SER A 139 8.35 24.41 -4.48
C SER A 139 7.79 25.25 -5.64
N LEU A 140 6.51 25.09 -5.97
CA LEU A 140 5.84 25.88 -7.00
C LEU A 140 5.72 27.36 -6.56
N LEU A 141 5.30 27.60 -5.32
CA LEU A 141 5.26 28.95 -4.74
C LEU A 141 6.65 29.61 -4.68
N LEU A 142 7.69 28.84 -4.34
CA LEU A 142 9.06 29.31 -4.34
C LEU A 142 9.52 29.76 -5.73
N LEU A 143 9.21 28.96 -6.76
CA LEU A 143 9.53 29.31 -8.15
C LEU A 143 8.79 30.59 -8.59
N ASP A 144 7.53 30.77 -8.18
CA ASP A 144 6.79 32.00 -8.45
C ASP A 144 7.45 33.21 -7.84
N GLU A 145 7.93 33.13 -6.60
CA GLU A 145 8.66 34.25 -5.95
C GLU A 145 10.03 34.48 -6.60
N GLN A 146 10.74 33.42 -7.02
CA GLN A 146 12.02 33.59 -7.73
C GLN A 146 11.83 34.23 -9.12
N ILE A 147 10.79 33.87 -9.86
CA ILE A 147 10.44 34.49 -11.14
C ILE A 147 10.14 35.98 -10.93
N ARG A 148 9.34 36.32 -9.92
CA ARG A 148 9.01 37.69 -9.58
C ARG A 148 10.25 38.52 -9.25
N LEU A 149 11.14 38.01 -8.39
CA LEU A 149 12.40 38.63 -8.05
C LEU A 149 13.27 38.89 -9.29
N ASN A 150 13.38 37.89 -10.19
CA ASN A 150 14.16 38.05 -11.41
C ASN A 150 13.51 39.07 -12.38
N ASP A 151 12.20 39.19 -12.42
CA ASP A 151 11.52 40.21 -13.21
C ASP A 151 11.79 41.64 -12.66
N ASP A 152 11.84 41.80 -11.33
CA ASP A 152 12.22 43.06 -10.68
C ASP A 152 13.68 43.43 -10.99
N VAL A 153 14.62 42.45 -10.88
CA VAL A 153 16.04 42.65 -11.24
C VAL A 153 16.19 43.01 -12.71
N LYS A 154 15.48 42.33 -13.59
CA LYS A 154 15.48 42.61 -15.04
C LYS A 154 14.97 44.04 -15.34
N ALA A 155 13.95 44.52 -14.65
CA ALA A 155 13.43 45.85 -14.79
C ALA A 155 14.46 46.91 -14.31
N LEU A 156 15.16 46.64 -13.19
CA LEU A 156 16.24 47.48 -12.68
C LEU A 156 17.42 47.59 -13.68
N LEU A 157 17.88 46.43 -14.18
CA LEU A 157 18.94 46.37 -15.18
C LEU A 157 18.57 47.09 -16.48
N LEU A 158 17.32 46.97 -16.94
CA LEU A 158 16.83 47.69 -18.12
C LEU A 158 16.85 49.22 -17.90
N SER A 159 16.52 49.70 -16.69
CA SER A 159 16.63 51.12 -16.35
C SER A 159 18.09 51.58 -16.37
N SER A 160 19.00 50.79 -15.79
CA SER A 160 20.44 51.07 -15.76
C SER A 160 21.04 51.04 -17.18
N GLU A 161 20.67 50.12 -18.02
CA GLU A 161 21.06 50.02 -19.44
C GLU A 161 20.66 51.28 -20.20
N LYS A 162 19.44 51.80 -20.02
CA LYS A 162 18.95 53.04 -20.64
C LYS A 162 19.78 54.26 -20.20
N LYS A 163 20.11 54.36 -18.88
CA LYS A 163 20.94 55.44 -18.34
C LYS A 163 22.36 55.39 -18.93
N LEU A 164 22.99 54.22 -18.92
CA LEU A 164 24.32 54.03 -19.48
C LEU A 164 24.38 54.30 -20.96
N ALA A 165 23.36 53.88 -21.74
CA ALA A 165 23.26 54.23 -23.15
C ALA A 165 23.27 55.74 -23.42
N ALA A 166 22.58 56.54 -22.56
CA ALA A 166 22.60 57.98 -22.66
C ALA A 166 23.98 58.58 -22.27
N MET A 167 24.62 58.03 -21.23
CA MET A 167 25.95 58.47 -20.77
C MET A 167 27.05 58.15 -21.81
N VAL A 168 27.00 57.00 -22.46
CA VAL A 168 27.92 56.63 -23.55
C VAL A 168 27.74 57.58 -24.75
N LYS A 169 26.48 57.93 -25.12
CA LYS A 169 26.22 58.94 -26.16
C LYS A 169 26.77 60.33 -25.80
N GLY A 170 26.75 60.67 -24.51
CA GLY A 170 27.31 61.93 -23.98
C GLY A 170 28.80 61.89 -23.74
N GLY A 171 29.48 60.76 -24.00
CA GLY A 171 30.93 60.61 -23.77
C GLY A 171 31.37 60.53 -22.31
N THR A 172 30.44 60.33 -21.38
CA THR A 172 30.65 60.28 -19.93
C THR A 172 30.75 58.87 -19.32
N ALA A 173 30.51 57.82 -20.11
CA ALA A 173 30.69 56.42 -19.74
C ALA A 173 31.34 55.61 -20.87
N ALA A 174 32.03 54.52 -20.53
CA ALA A 174 32.62 53.63 -21.51
C ALA A 174 31.57 52.67 -22.13
N THR A 175 31.75 52.29 -23.40
CA THR A 175 30.91 51.34 -24.08
C THR A 175 30.93 49.96 -23.40
N SER A 176 32.06 49.60 -22.80
CA SER A 176 32.23 48.37 -22.00
C SER A 176 31.26 48.28 -20.83
N ASP A 177 30.97 49.41 -20.15
CA ASP A 177 30.05 49.45 -19.00
C ASP A 177 28.60 49.20 -19.46
N PHE A 178 28.22 49.76 -20.60
CA PHE A 178 26.92 49.48 -21.21
C PHE A 178 26.80 48.00 -21.62
N ASP A 179 27.81 47.42 -22.28
CA ASP A 179 27.82 46.06 -22.72
C ASP A 179 27.77 45.08 -21.55
N ASN A 180 28.45 45.38 -20.43
CA ASN A 180 28.40 44.59 -19.21
C ASN A 180 26.99 44.53 -18.63
N VAL A 181 26.32 45.68 -18.47
CA VAL A 181 24.95 45.71 -17.93
C VAL A 181 23.95 45.03 -18.86
N LYS A 182 24.15 45.18 -20.17
CA LYS A 182 23.34 44.49 -21.18
C LYS A 182 23.52 42.99 -21.11
N ALA A 183 24.75 42.50 -20.95
CA ALA A 183 25.07 41.09 -20.78
C ALA A 183 24.42 40.52 -19.53
N GLU A 184 24.51 41.23 -18.39
CA GLU A 184 23.86 40.85 -17.12
C GLU A 184 22.34 40.76 -17.27
N ARG A 185 21.69 41.75 -17.91
CA ARG A 185 20.26 41.71 -18.16
C ARG A 185 19.85 40.50 -19.02
N LEU A 186 20.64 40.13 -20.03
CA LEU A 186 20.39 38.96 -20.88
C LEU A 186 20.56 37.67 -20.09
N SER A 187 21.56 37.61 -19.19
CA SER A 187 21.78 36.47 -18.29
C SER A 187 20.58 36.28 -17.34
N VAL A 188 20.11 37.33 -16.72
CA VAL A 188 18.90 37.31 -15.86
C VAL A 188 17.66 36.90 -16.65
N ALA A 189 17.52 37.38 -17.91
CA ALA A 189 16.41 37.00 -18.77
C ALA A 189 16.44 35.51 -19.10
N GLN A 190 17.62 34.93 -19.40
CA GLN A 190 17.80 33.51 -19.65
C GLN A 190 17.47 32.68 -18.42
N GLN A 191 17.93 33.11 -17.22
CA GLN A 191 17.61 32.45 -15.97
C GLN A 191 16.08 32.45 -15.71
N ASN A 192 15.42 33.57 -15.99
CA ASN A 192 13.97 33.68 -15.84
C ASN A 192 13.20 32.69 -16.72
N GLU A 193 13.61 32.52 -17.98
CA GLU A 193 12.99 31.52 -18.88
C GLU A 193 13.24 30.09 -18.38
N SER A 194 14.40 29.81 -17.80
CA SER A 194 14.69 28.52 -17.15
C SER A 194 13.75 28.26 -15.97
N LEU A 195 13.56 29.25 -15.09
CA LEU A 195 12.66 29.16 -13.94
C LEU A 195 11.20 28.96 -14.36
N LYS A 196 10.75 29.68 -15.40
CA LYS A 196 9.41 29.50 -15.96
C LYS A 196 9.19 28.07 -16.50
N SER A 197 10.19 27.51 -17.16
CA SER A 197 10.15 26.14 -17.65
C SER A 197 10.07 25.12 -16.52
N GLN A 198 10.87 25.31 -15.45
CA GLN A 198 10.83 24.49 -14.25
C GLN A 198 9.47 24.59 -13.54
N ARG A 199 8.93 25.80 -13.41
CA ARG A 199 7.60 26.05 -12.87
C ARG A 199 6.52 25.27 -13.66
N GLN A 200 6.53 25.37 -14.96
CA GLN A 200 5.55 24.69 -15.82
C GLN A 200 5.66 23.16 -15.69
N MET A 201 6.88 22.60 -15.62
CA MET A 201 7.09 21.18 -15.39
C MET A 201 6.53 20.75 -14.04
N LEU A 202 6.85 21.47 -12.97
CA LEU A 202 6.40 21.15 -11.61
C LEU A 202 4.88 21.28 -11.47
N GLN A 203 4.30 22.31 -12.11
CA GLN A 203 2.84 22.48 -12.17
C GLN A 203 2.15 21.28 -12.83
N ARG A 204 2.67 20.81 -13.97
CA ARG A 204 2.15 19.60 -14.62
C ARG A 204 2.28 18.36 -13.75
N MET A 205 3.43 18.21 -13.10
CA MET A 205 3.64 17.07 -12.18
C MET A 205 2.63 17.10 -11.03
N LEU A 206 2.42 18.26 -10.40
CA LEU A 206 1.44 18.40 -9.31
C LEU A 206 0.02 18.13 -9.81
N SER A 207 -0.35 18.66 -11.00
CA SER A 207 -1.66 18.44 -11.59
C SER A 207 -1.95 16.96 -11.87
N VAL A 208 -0.97 16.24 -12.43
CA VAL A 208 -1.09 14.79 -12.67
C VAL A 208 -1.19 14.03 -11.36
N PHE A 209 -0.40 14.42 -10.34
CA PHE A 209 -0.38 13.75 -9.05
C PHE A 209 -1.70 13.95 -8.30
N CYS A 210 -2.27 15.15 -8.33
CA CYS A 210 -3.56 15.46 -7.72
C CYS A 210 -4.75 14.97 -8.55
N GLY A 211 -4.58 14.74 -9.87
CA GLY A 211 -5.68 14.43 -10.78
C GLY A 211 -6.61 15.61 -11.06
N ILE A 212 -6.18 16.82 -10.75
CA ILE A 212 -6.87 18.08 -11.02
C ILE A 212 -5.90 19.09 -11.65
N GLU A 213 -6.41 20.04 -12.42
CA GLU A 213 -5.57 21.10 -12.97
C GLU A 213 -5.24 22.14 -11.88
N VAL A 214 -3.95 22.28 -11.59
CA VAL A 214 -3.42 23.28 -10.63
C VAL A 214 -2.80 24.42 -11.42
N SER A 215 -3.47 25.56 -11.47
CA SER A 215 -3.01 26.72 -12.26
C SER A 215 -2.39 27.81 -11.42
N ASN A 216 -3.04 28.19 -10.32
CA ASN A 216 -2.63 29.28 -9.44
C ASN A 216 -2.65 28.80 -7.98
N PRO A 217 -1.53 28.33 -7.43
CA PRO A 217 -1.45 27.95 -6.04
C PRO A 217 -1.58 29.18 -5.13
N GLU A 218 -2.46 29.09 -4.13
CA GLU A 218 -2.62 30.15 -3.15
C GLU A 218 -1.60 29.98 -2.02
N LYS A 219 -1.04 31.12 -1.56
CA LYS A 219 -0.12 31.10 -0.42
C LYS A 219 -0.88 30.78 0.86
N PRO A 220 -0.63 29.63 1.51
CA PRO A 220 -1.36 29.25 2.70
C PRO A 220 -1.10 30.21 3.86
N ALA A 221 -2.11 30.46 4.68
CA ALA A 221 -1.95 31.23 5.89
C ALA A 221 -0.99 30.50 6.86
N VAL A 222 -0.16 31.29 7.55
CA VAL A 222 0.73 30.74 8.58
C VAL A 222 -0.14 30.29 9.76
N VAL A 223 -0.25 28.98 9.98
CA VAL A 223 -0.91 28.43 11.15
C VAL A 223 0.15 28.24 12.24
N GLU A 224 -0.03 28.89 13.38
CA GLU A 224 0.80 28.62 14.55
C GLU A 224 0.59 27.18 14.99
N ALA A 225 1.68 26.38 14.99
CA ALA A 225 1.64 25.00 15.44
C ALA A 225 1.36 24.98 16.95
N SER A 226 0.16 24.60 17.35
CA SER A 226 -0.10 24.24 18.74
C SER A 226 0.69 22.98 19.06
N ALA A 227 1.41 22.98 20.18
CA ALA A 227 2.15 21.81 20.70
C ALA A 227 1.17 20.74 21.19
N SER A 228 0.41 20.15 20.29
CA SER A 228 -0.41 18.97 20.60
C SER A 228 0.41 17.70 20.47
N ALA A 229 0.05 16.68 21.27
CA ALA A 229 0.66 15.36 21.21
C ALA A 229 0.75 14.88 19.75
N SER A 230 1.92 14.36 19.37
CA SER A 230 2.18 13.92 18.00
C SER A 230 1.13 12.89 17.54
N ASN A 231 0.21 13.32 16.70
CA ASN A 231 -0.82 12.46 16.11
C ASN A 231 -0.36 11.90 14.75
N ARG A 232 0.92 11.52 14.66
CA ARG A 232 1.50 10.98 13.43
C ARG A 232 0.96 9.58 13.16
N PRO A 233 0.53 9.28 11.92
CA PRO A 233 0.04 7.96 11.55
C PRO A 233 1.03 6.83 11.78
N GLU A 234 2.33 7.12 11.70
CA GLU A 234 3.40 6.14 11.97
C GLU A 234 3.37 5.64 13.42
N ILE A 235 3.04 6.51 14.40
CA ILE A 235 2.91 6.11 15.80
C ILE A 235 1.74 5.14 15.97
N ARG A 236 0.61 5.43 15.33
CA ARG A 236 -0.55 4.53 15.33
C ARG A 236 -0.25 3.17 14.69
N LEU A 237 0.58 3.17 13.65
CA LEU A 237 1.06 1.94 13.03
C LEU A 237 1.87 1.11 14.02
N PHE A 238 2.85 1.71 14.72
CA PHE A 238 3.67 1.01 15.71
C PHE A 238 2.83 0.49 16.87
N ASP A 239 1.86 1.28 17.37
CA ASP A 239 0.95 0.84 18.45
C ASP A 239 0.12 -0.39 18.01
N ASN A 240 -0.34 -0.41 16.75
CA ASN A 240 -1.08 -1.56 16.24
C ASN A 240 -0.18 -2.78 16.02
N GLN A 241 1.09 -2.59 15.62
CA GLN A 241 2.07 -3.67 15.51
C GLN A 241 2.40 -4.25 16.89
N LEU A 242 2.56 -3.41 17.91
CA LEU A 242 2.78 -3.87 19.28
C LEU A 242 1.60 -4.72 19.78
N LYS A 243 0.37 -4.23 19.58
CA LYS A 243 -0.85 -4.99 19.91
C LYS A 243 -0.96 -6.30 19.13
N LEU A 244 -0.49 -6.33 17.88
CA LEU A 244 -0.44 -7.58 17.12
C LEU A 244 0.51 -8.59 17.76
N ALA A 245 1.70 -8.15 18.17
CA ALA A 245 2.66 -9.01 18.86
C ALA A 245 2.08 -9.56 20.18
N GLU A 246 1.39 -8.72 20.99
CA GLU A 246 0.72 -9.14 22.22
C GLU A 246 -0.37 -10.20 21.98
N VAL A 247 -1.17 -10.02 20.90
CA VAL A 247 -2.22 -10.98 20.55
C VAL A 247 -1.61 -12.29 20.05
N GLN A 248 -0.50 -12.23 19.31
CA GLN A 248 0.25 -13.41 18.85
C GLN A 248 0.87 -14.17 20.02
N GLU A 249 1.45 -13.45 20.99
CA GLU A 249 1.97 -14.05 22.23
C GLU A 249 0.87 -14.82 22.97
N LYS A 250 -0.28 -14.19 23.23
CA LYS A 250 -1.43 -14.84 23.88
C LYS A 250 -1.94 -16.05 23.10
N ALA A 251 -1.80 -16.06 21.77
CA ALA A 251 -2.20 -17.19 20.95
C ALA A 251 -1.30 -18.42 21.16
N LEU A 252 -0.06 -18.25 21.61
CA LEU A 252 0.84 -19.36 21.92
C LEU A 252 0.31 -20.21 23.09
N ASP A 253 -0.39 -19.59 24.05
CA ASP A 253 -0.98 -20.30 25.19
C ASP A 253 -2.02 -21.34 24.75
N THR A 254 -2.66 -21.11 23.59
CA THR A 254 -3.66 -22.06 23.08
C THR A 254 -3.04 -23.37 22.60
N LYS A 255 -1.74 -23.37 22.24
CA LYS A 255 -1.02 -24.58 21.82
C LYS A 255 -0.75 -25.55 22.98
N LEU A 256 -0.80 -25.04 24.21
CA LEU A 256 -0.62 -25.84 25.44
C LEU A 256 -1.95 -26.42 25.93
N ARG A 257 -3.07 -26.05 25.34
CA ARG A 257 -4.40 -26.52 25.74
C ARG A 257 -4.81 -27.74 24.92
N PRO A 258 -5.53 -28.71 25.51
CA PRO A 258 -6.02 -29.87 24.77
C PRO A 258 -7.03 -29.46 23.69
N THR A 259 -7.06 -30.21 22.60
CA THR A 259 -8.10 -30.14 21.57
C THR A 259 -8.95 -31.41 21.61
N LEU A 260 -10.27 -31.27 21.45
CA LEU A 260 -11.20 -32.38 21.39
C LEU A 260 -11.93 -32.34 20.06
N GLY A 261 -11.92 -33.45 19.33
CA GLY A 261 -12.60 -33.60 18.08
C GLY A 261 -13.30 -34.95 17.95
N LEU A 262 -14.34 -35.02 17.17
CA LEU A 262 -14.97 -36.24 16.69
C LEU A 262 -14.42 -36.56 15.30
N TYR A 263 -14.15 -37.84 15.11
CA TYR A 263 -13.69 -38.36 13.83
C TYR A 263 -14.52 -39.61 13.47
N ALA A 264 -15.07 -39.63 12.29
CA ALA A 264 -15.75 -40.80 11.72
C ALA A 264 -15.26 -41.02 10.29
N GLN A 265 -15.00 -42.26 9.96
CA GLN A 265 -14.56 -42.63 8.62
C GLN A 265 -15.33 -43.86 8.13
N GLY A 266 -15.66 -43.86 6.86
CA GLY A 266 -16.23 -45.02 6.17
C GLY A 266 -15.48 -45.25 4.87
N TYR A 267 -15.00 -46.49 4.68
CA TYR A 267 -14.29 -46.87 3.47
C TYR A 267 -14.92 -48.13 2.86
N TYR A 268 -14.93 -48.17 1.54
CA TYR A 268 -15.30 -49.30 0.75
C TYR A 268 -14.24 -49.57 -0.31
N GLY A 269 -13.77 -50.85 -0.43
CA GLY A 269 -12.76 -51.24 -1.39
C GLY A 269 -12.19 -52.62 -1.13
#